data_3d636d0ab64ff876ec85ab136b679e4d
#
_entry.id   3d636d0ab64ff876ec85ab136b679e4d
#
_cell.length_a   1.000
_cell.length_b   1.000
_cell.length_c   1.000
_cell.angle_alpha   90.00
_cell.angle_beta   90.00
_cell.angle_gamma   90.00
#
_symmetry.space_group_name_H-M   'P 1'
#
loop_
_entity.id
_entity.type
_entity.pdbx_description
1 polymer ?
#
loop_
_entity_poly.entity_id
_entity_poly.type
_entity_poly.pdbx_seq_one_letter_code
_entity_poly.pdbx_strand_id
1 'polypeptide(L)'
;NKHYGKGFYSLILNREYHDYSDYNYPELVTLSGILIWNKKRQEYVEVQLDISFGTIIGYYFNSKYNHLDWHKVSLNTLKENTYANHSNGKKDIIQMLSQKLSPEELKKIDIGDINELQIEGNTYYTIKNLNDGDYMAINNTGEVFIITHAPFEVKKLYSSIRAFLHQTL
;
A
#
# COMPACT_ATOMS: atom_id res chain seq x y z
N ASN A 1 -21.10 2.58 3.21
CA ASN A 1 -19.81 1.88 3.38
C ASN A 1 -19.86 0.56 2.62
N LYS A 2 -18.95 0.34 1.67
CA LYS A 2 -18.72 -0.99 1.08
C LYS A 2 -17.70 -1.71 1.94
N HIS A 3 -17.96 -2.96 2.29
CA HIS A 3 -17.05 -3.80 3.05
C HIS A 3 -16.14 -4.55 2.08
N TYR A 4 -14.85 -4.26 2.11
CA TYR A 4 -13.84 -4.94 1.30
C TYR A 4 -13.01 -5.86 2.20
N GLY A 5 -13.44 -7.11 2.29
CA GLY A 5 -12.79 -8.07 3.18
C GLY A 5 -13.07 -7.84 4.69
N LYS A 6 -12.52 -8.71 5.53
CA LYS A 6 -12.77 -8.68 6.98
C LYS A 6 -11.99 -7.54 7.64
N GLY A 7 -12.71 -6.51 8.08
CA GLY A 7 -12.14 -5.38 8.83
C GLY A 7 -11.83 -4.13 7.99
N PHE A 8 -11.92 -4.18 6.65
CA PHE A 8 -11.73 -3.01 5.80
C PHE A 8 -13.06 -2.31 5.48
N TYR A 9 -13.09 -0.99 5.59
CA TYR A 9 -14.24 -0.14 5.33
C TYR A 9 -13.85 1.00 4.40
N SER A 10 -14.36 1.00 3.18
CA SER A 10 -14.26 2.13 2.27
C SER A 10 -15.30 3.19 2.62
N LEU A 11 -14.90 4.44 2.62
CA LEU A 11 -15.82 5.57 2.74
C LEU A 11 -16.36 5.93 1.35
N ILE A 12 -17.68 5.91 1.21
CA ILE A 12 -18.34 6.46 0.03
C ILE A 12 -18.46 7.95 0.27
N LEU A 13 -17.58 8.71 -0.38
CA LEU A 13 -17.62 10.16 -0.32
C LEU A 13 -18.81 10.65 -1.16
N ASN A 14 -19.55 11.61 -0.63
CA ASN A 14 -20.58 12.32 -1.39
C ASN A 14 -19.90 13.16 -2.48
N ARG A 15 -20.52 13.37 -3.65
CA ARG A 15 -19.94 14.16 -4.76
C ARG A 15 -19.45 15.53 -4.33
N GLU A 16 -20.13 16.15 -3.36
CA GLU A 16 -19.75 17.43 -2.77
C GLU A 16 -18.35 17.43 -2.11
N TYR A 17 -17.83 16.25 -1.70
CA TYR A 17 -16.51 16.14 -1.08
C TYR A 17 -15.36 16.01 -2.09
N HIS A 18 -15.63 15.78 -3.37
CA HIS A 18 -14.59 15.81 -4.42
C HIS A 18 -13.97 17.21 -4.59
N ASP A 19 -14.71 18.27 -4.22
CA ASP A 19 -14.23 19.66 -4.27
C ASP A 19 -13.18 19.96 -3.17
N TYR A 20 -13.00 19.08 -2.18
CA TYR A 20 -12.02 19.21 -1.10
C TYR A 20 -10.73 18.42 -1.33
N SER A 21 -10.60 17.72 -2.47
CA SER A 21 -9.37 17.02 -2.82
C SER A 21 -8.27 18.04 -3.12
N ASP A 22 -7.22 18.05 -2.32
CA ASP A 22 -6.05 18.89 -2.56
C ASP A 22 -4.99 18.09 -3.31
N TYR A 23 -4.90 18.32 -4.61
CA TYR A 23 -3.93 17.65 -5.50
C TYR A 23 -2.46 17.99 -5.21
N ASN A 24 -2.17 18.89 -4.26
CA ASN A 24 -0.82 19.09 -3.72
C ASN A 24 -0.43 17.98 -2.71
N TYR A 25 -1.41 17.23 -2.19
CA TYR A 25 -1.15 16.04 -1.37
C TYR A 25 -0.94 14.79 -2.23
N PRO A 26 -0.22 13.78 -1.70
CA PRO A 26 -0.02 12.51 -2.40
C PRO A 26 -1.33 11.85 -2.81
N GLU A 27 -1.30 11.11 -3.93
CA GLU A 27 -2.45 10.37 -4.44
C GLU A 27 -2.97 9.36 -3.41
N LEU A 28 -2.09 8.71 -2.67
CA LEU A 28 -2.46 7.81 -1.59
C LEU A 28 -1.43 7.86 -0.46
N VAL A 29 -1.92 8.00 0.75
CA VAL A 29 -1.15 7.86 2.00
C VAL A 29 -1.87 6.86 2.89
N THR A 30 -1.14 5.87 3.38
CA THR A 30 -1.63 4.96 4.42
C THR A 30 -0.99 5.31 5.76
N LEU A 31 -1.80 5.66 6.74
CA LEU A 31 -1.39 5.82 8.14
C LEU A 31 -1.64 4.51 8.88
N SER A 32 -0.59 3.89 9.43
CA SER A 32 -0.64 2.67 10.24
C SER A 32 -0.06 2.91 11.64
N GLY A 33 -0.17 1.92 12.54
CA GLY A 33 0.33 2.06 13.91
C GLY A 33 -0.50 3.00 14.80
N ILE A 34 -1.72 3.36 14.40
CA ILE A 34 -2.69 4.05 15.25
C ILE A 34 -3.30 3.01 16.20
N LEU A 35 -3.03 3.11 17.49
CA LEU A 35 -3.49 2.15 18.47
C LEU A 35 -4.70 2.70 19.24
N ILE A 36 -5.81 1.95 19.26
CA ILE A 36 -7.05 2.32 19.99
C ILE A 36 -7.38 1.23 21.00
N TRP A 37 -7.75 1.61 22.22
CA TRP A 37 -8.08 0.67 23.26
C TRP A 37 -9.37 -0.10 22.96
N ASN A 38 -9.27 -1.44 22.98
CA ASN A 38 -10.42 -2.32 22.83
C ASN A 38 -10.98 -2.68 24.23
N LYS A 39 -12.12 -2.14 24.58
CA LYS A 39 -12.79 -2.33 25.88
C LYS A 39 -13.13 -3.80 26.16
N LYS A 40 -13.42 -4.57 25.12
CA LYS A 40 -13.80 -5.99 25.29
C LYS A 40 -12.58 -6.89 25.46
N ARG A 41 -11.52 -6.66 24.68
CA ARG A 41 -10.28 -7.47 24.73
C ARG A 41 -9.32 -7.00 25.80
N GLN A 42 -9.51 -5.79 26.35
CA GLN A 42 -8.59 -5.13 27.29
C GLN A 42 -7.15 -5.00 26.74
N GLU A 43 -7.04 -4.67 25.46
CA GLU A 43 -5.77 -4.49 24.74
C GLU A 43 -5.88 -3.36 23.73
N TYR A 44 -4.74 -2.83 23.27
CA TYR A 44 -4.69 -1.94 22.12
C TYR A 44 -4.82 -2.73 20.83
N VAL A 45 -5.64 -2.24 19.91
CA VAL A 45 -5.79 -2.76 18.55
C VAL A 45 -5.38 -1.69 17.56
N GLU A 46 -4.74 -2.11 16.49
CA GLU A 46 -4.30 -1.20 15.44
C GLU A 46 -5.48 -0.78 14.56
N VAL A 47 -5.47 0.51 14.21
CA VAL A 47 -6.32 1.11 13.18
C VAL A 47 -5.41 1.67 12.10
N GLN A 48 -5.76 1.41 10.86
CA GLN A 48 -5.13 1.97 9.67
C GLN A 48 -6.12 2.95 9.02
N LEU A 49 -5.60 4.04 8.43
CA LEU A 49 -6.37 5.00 7.65
C LEU A 49 -5.74 5.12 6.26
N ASP A 50 -6.58 5.13 5.23
CA ASP A 50 -6.18 5.44 3.87
C ASP A 50 -6.69 6.83 3.48
N ILE A 51 -5.77 7.66 3.00
CA ILE A 51 -5.98 9.07 2.67
C ILE A 51 -5.60 9.26 1.20
N SER A 52 -6.49 9.83 0.39
CA SER A 52 -6.22 10.17 -1.00
C SER A 52 -6.40 11.68 -1.19
N PHE A 53 -5.39 12.34 -1.76
CA PHE A 53 -5.39 13.79 -1.97
C PHE A 53 -5.88 14.59 -0.74
N GLY A 54 -5.37 14.20 0.45
CA GLY A 54 -5.73 14.83 1.72
C GLY A 54 -7.08 14.41 2.32
N THR A 55 -7.84 13.55 1.67
CA THR A 55 -9.16 13.09 2.11
C THR A 55 -9.12 11.63 2.58
N ILE A 56 -9.67 11.33 3.76
CA ILE A 56 -9.77 9.94 4.26
C ILE A 56 -10.76 9.18 3.37
N ILE A 57 -10.29 8.14 2.68
CA ILE A 57 -11.08 7.30 1.76
C ILE A 57 -11.42 5.93 2.34
N GLY A 58 -10.69 5.47 3.35
CA GLY A 58 -10.93 4.18 3.98
C GLY A 58 -10.29 4.05 5.35
N TYR A 59 -10.68 3.01 6.05
CA TYR A 59 -10.06 2.62 7.30
C TYR A 59 -10.14 1.10 7.50
N TYR A 60 -9.18 0.57 8.23
CA TYR A 60 -9.13 -0.84 8.61
C TYR A 60 -8.93 -0.98 10.11
N PHE A 61 -9.66 -1.90 10.72
CA PHE A 61 -9.38 -2.41 12.07
C PHE A 61 -10.02 -3.79 12.28
N ASN A 62 -9.34 -4.66 13.02
CA ASN A 62 -9.82 -6.02 13.31
C ASN A 62 -10.57 -6.08 14.64
N SER A 63 -11.67 -5.34 14.72
CA SER A 63 -12.55 -5.31 15.91
C SER A 63 -13.96 -4.88 15.52
N LYS A 64 -14.90 -4.92 16.49
CA LYS A 64 -16.18 -4.25 16.32
C LYS A 64 -16.04 -2.79 16.77
N TYR A 65 -16.62 -1.86 16.00
CA TYR A 65 -16.55 -0.42 16.27
C TYR A 65 -16.94 -0.04 17.69
N ASN A 66 -18.04 -0.62 18.22
CA ASN A 66 -18.55 -0.35 19.56
C ASN A 66 -17.67 -0.91 20.70
N HIS A 67 -16.67 -1.74 20.37
CA HIS A 67 -15.68 -2.20 21.36
C HIS A 67 -14.49 -1.24 21.50
N LEU A 68 -14.34 -0.28 20.60
CA LEU A 68 -13.23 0.68 20.61
C LEU A 68 -13.54 1.85 21.58
N ASP A 69 -12.52 2.27 22.30
CA ASP A 69 -12.54 3.48 23.12
C ASP A 69 -11.79 4.60 22.39
N TRP A 70 -12.53 5.39 21.63
CA TRP A 70 -11.99 6.48 20.81
C TRP A 70 -11.38 7.64 21.62
N HIS A 71 -11.52 7.63 22.96
CA HIS A 71 -10.83 8.55 23.87
C HIS A 71 -9.47 8.02 24.34
N LYS A 72 -9.15 6.75 24.08
CA LYS A 72 -7.89 6.11 24.42
C LYS A 72 -7.13 5.73 23.16
N VAL A 73 -6.46 6.72 22.56
CA VAL A 73 -5.67 6.59 21.33
C VAL A 73 -4.20 6.79 21.67
N SER A 74 -3.33 5.95 21.09
CA SER A 74 -1.89 6.13 21.10
C SER A 74 -1.37 6.25 19.66
N LEU A 75 -0.56 7.25 19.41
CA LEU A 75 0.12 7.51 18.14
C LEU A 75 1.62 7.25 18.21
N ASN A 76 2.12 6.60 19.29
CA ASN A 76 3.54 6.39 19.51
C ASN A 76 4.19 5.48 18.44
N THR A 77 3.38 4.68 17.75
CA THR A 77 3.81 3.76 16.69
C THR A 77 3.30 4.19 15.31
N LEU A 78 2.84 5.46 15.19
CA LEU A 78 2.34 6.00 13.94
C LEU A 78 3.40 5.92 12.84
N LYS A 79 3.01 5.39 11.70
CA LYS A 79 3.79 5.30 10.47
C LYS A 79 3.01 5.88 9.32
N GLU A 80 3.70 6.58 8.44
CA GLU A 80 3.16 7.10 7.20
C GLU A 80 3.82 6.37 6.02
N ASN A 81 3.00 5.80 5.16
CA ASN A 81 3.44 5.19 3.91
C ASN A 81 2.80 5.97 2.76
N THR A 82 3.61 6.65 1.99
CA THR A 82 3.17 7.50 0.88
C THR A 82 3.36 6.76 -0.44
N TYR A 83 2.30 6.73 -1.24
CA TYR A 83 2.30 6.24 -2.60
C TYR A 83 2.32 7.45 -3.52
N ALA A 84 3.45 7.75 -4.11
CA ALA A 84 3.62 8.89 -4.99
C ALA A 84 3.99 8.41 -6.40
N ASN A 85 3.29 8.94 -7.40
CA ASN A 85 3.63 8.73 -8.81
C ASN A 85 4.84 9.61 -9.19
N HIS A 86 6.06 9.24 -8.75
CA HIS A 86 7.28 9.93 -9.16
C HIS A 86 7.83 9.34 -10.46
N SER A 87 7.77 10.12 -11.54
CA SER A 87 8.21 9.73 -12.88
C SER A 87 9.72 9.48 -13.04
N ASN A 88 10.55 9.92 -12.08
CA ASN A 88 12.00 9.82 -12.21
C ASN A 88 12.55 8.42 -11.91
N GLY A 89 12.09 7.75 -10.87
CA GLY A 89 12.53 6.40 -10.53
C GLY A 89 12.07 5.32 -11.52
N LYS A 90 10.96 5.56 -12.23
CA LYS A 90 10.44 4.64 -13.27
C LYS A 90 11.44 4.39 -14.40
N LYS A 91 12.16 5.41 -14.85
CA LYS A 91 13.16 5.25 -15.93
C LYS A 91 14.32 4.37 -15.49
N ASP A 92 14.83 4.61 -14.28
CA ASP A 92 15.97 3.87 -13.75
C ASP A 92 15.62 2.40 -13.51
N ILE A 93 14.42 2.12 -13.02
CA ILE A 93 13.97 0.75 -12.80
C ILE A 93 13.73 0.01 -14.12
N ILE A 94 13.16 0.66 -15.13
CA ILE A 94 12.99 0.07 -16.48
C ILE A 94 14.37 -0.24 -17.09
N GLN A 95 15.33 0.64 -16.95
CA GLN A 95 16.70 0.39 -17.42
C GLN A 95 17.32 -0.81 -16.68
N MET A 96 17.18 -0.89 -15.37
CA MET A 96 17.66 -2.01 -14.57
C MET A 96 17.02 -3.33 -15.02
N LEU A 97 15.72 -3.35 -15.23
CA LEU A 97 14.99 -4.52 -15.72
C LEU A 97 15.46 -4.95 -17.10
N SER A 98 15.65 -4.00 -18.02
CA SER A 98 16.14 -4.26 -19.39
C SER A 98 17.56 -4.84 -19.43
N GLN A 99 18.39 -4.54 -18.43
CA GLN A 99 19.72 -5.12 -18.29
C GLN A 99 19.71 -6.53 -17.70
N LYS A 100 18.71 -6.85 -16.88
CA LYS A 100 18.62 -8.12 -16.12
C LYS A 100 17.76 -9.18 -16.82
N LEU A 101 16.83 -8.77 -17.67
CA LEU A 101 15.81 -9.65 -18.26
C LEU A 101 15.94 -9.70 -19.78
N SER A 102 15.56 -10.84 -20.36
CA SER A 102 15.41 -10.97 -21.82
C SER A 102 14.16 -10.21 -22.30
N PRO A 103 14.04 -9.90 -23.62
CA PRO A 103 12.85 -9.28 -24.17
C PRO A 103 11.55 -10.07 -23.91
N GLU A 104 11.63 -11.41 -23.87
CA GLU A 104 10.51 -12.30 -23.57
C GLU A 104 10.11 -12.22 -22.10
N GLU A 105 11.07 -12.12 -21.19
CA GLU A 105 10.82 -11.95 -19.76
C GLU A 105 10.22 -10.57 -19.47
N LEU A 106 10.70 -9.52 -20.15
CA LEU A 106 10.16 -8.15 -20.01
C LEU A 106 8.68 -8.04 -20.40
N LYS A 107 8.25 -8.79 -21.42
CA LYS A 107 6.84 -8.83 -21.86
C LYS A 107 5.88 -9.35 -20.77
N LYS A 108 6.39 -10.05 -19.76
CA LYS A 108 5.59 -10.57 -18.64
C LYS A 108 5.35 -9.52 -17.54
N ILE A 109 6.02 -8.37 -17.63
CA ILE A 109 5.89 -7.24 -16.69
C ILE A 109 5.15 -6.13 -17.42
N ASP A 110 4.10 -5.61 -16.79
CA ASP A 110 3.42 -4.43 -17.30
C ASP A 110 4.23 -3.17 -16.95
N ILE A 111 5.13 -2.80 -17.88
CA ILE A 111 6.00 -1.63 -17.73
C ILE A 111 5.19 -0.34 -17.66
N GLY A 112 3.97 -0.32 -18.24
CA GLY A 112 3.04 0.81 -18.18
C GLY A 112 2.59 1.11 -16.76
N ASP A 113 2.32 0.06 -15.99
CA ASP A 113 1.76 0.11 -14.63
C ASP A 113 2.83 0.17 -13.52
N ILE A 114 4.11 0.36 -13.86
CA ILE A 114 5.15 0.56 -12.85
C ILE A 114 4.95 1.92 -12.17
N ASN A 115 4.68 1.88 -10.86
CA ASN A 115 4.58 3.04 -9.99
C ASN A 115 5.60 2.93 -8.85
N GLU A 116 6.13 4.06 -8.43
CA GLU A 116 7.04 4.14 -7.29
C GLU A 116 6.23 4.20 -5.98
N LEU A 117 6.62 3.41 -5.00
CA LEU A 117 6.05 3.36 -3.67
C LEU A 117 7.16 3.67 -2.64
N GLN A 118 6.91 4.63 -1.76
CA GLN A 118 7.79 4.93 -0.63
C GLN A 118 7.17 4.35 0.64
N ILE A 119 7.84 3.35 1.24
CA ILE A 119 7.33 2.64 2.40
C ILE A 119 8.42 2.55 3.46
N GLU A 120 8.22 3.15 4.62
CA GLU A 120 9.17 3.12 5.75
C GLU A 120 10.62 3.50 5.33
N GLY A 121 10.75 4.50 4.44
CA GLY A 121 12.04 4.96 3.93
C GLY A 121 12.67 4.07 2.83
N ASN A 122 12.01 3.00 2.43
CA ASN A 122 12.41 2.16 1.32
C ASN A 122 11.60 2.47 0.07
N THR A 123 12.25 2.34 -1.08
CA THR A 123 11.62 2.54 -2.39
C THR A 123 11.31 1.20 -3.04
N TYR A 124 10.07 1.03 -3.48
CA TYR A 124 9.59 -0.12 -4.22
C TYR A 124 8.96 0.34 -5.53
N TYR A 125 8.90 -0.56 -6.51
CA TYR A 125 8.29 -0.31 -7.81
C TYR A 125 7.31 -1.43 -8.12
N THR A 126 6.05 -1.09 -8.36
CA THR A 126 5.02 -2.08 -8.69
C THR A 126 5.36 -2.76 -10.01
N ILE A 127 5.17 -4.08 -10.08
CA ILE A 127 5.35 -4.88 -11.31
C ILE A 127 4.10 -5.66 -11.67
N LYS A 128 3.14 -5.75 -10.74
CA LYS A 128 1.85 -6.40 -10.95
C LYS A 128 0.85 -5.93 -9.89
N ASN A 129 -0.33 -5.53 -10.33
CA ASN A 129 -1.47 -5.28 -9.45
C ASN A 129 -2.14 -6.64 -9.11
N LEU A 130 -2.43 -6.89 -7.83
CA LEU A 130 -3.05 -8.11 -7.34
C LEU A 130 -4.54 -7.93 -7.01
N ASN A 131 -5.11 -6.77 -7.31
CA ASN A 131 -6.42 -6.25 -6.90
C ASN A 131 -6.45 -5.76 -5.44
N ASP A 132 -7.56 -5.12 -5.06
CA ASP A 132 -7.84 -4.60 -3.71
C ASP A 132 -6.73 -3.70 -3.11
N GLY A 133 -5.86 -3.13 -3.97
CA GLY A 133 -4.73 -2.28 -3.55
C GLY A 133 -3.48 -3.04 -3.13
N ASP A 134 -3.43 -4.35 -3.36
CA ASP A 134 -2.24 -5.17 -3.13
C ASP A 134 -1.35 -5.20 -4.39
N TYR A 135 -0.04 -5.30 -4.19
CA TYR A 135 0.92 -5.27 -5.29
C TYR A 135 2.02 -6.32 -5.16
N MET A 136 2.45 -6.85 -6.29
CA MET A 136 3.82 -7.34 -6.41
C MET A 136 4.71 -6.16 -6.78
N ALA A 137 5.82 -6.02 -6.06
CA ALA A 137 6.76 -4.92 -6.27
C ALA A 137 8.21 -5.39 -6.21
N ILE A 138 9.11 -4.61 -6.76
CA ILE A 138 10.55 -4.84 -6.67
C ILE A 138 11.21 -3.62 -6.03
N ASN A 139 12.34 -3.85 -5.36
CA ASN A 139 13.23 -2.77 -4.94
C ASN A 139 14.29 -2.49 -6.03
N ASN A 140 15.16 -1.52 -5.79
CA ASN A 140 16.24 -1.13 -6.69
C ASN A 140 17.32 -2.21 -6.87
N THR A 141 17.37 -3.25 -6.04
CA THR A 141 18.25 -4.42 -6.22
C THR A 141 17.62 -5.52 -7.07
N GLY A 142 16.29 -5.44 -7.30
CA GLY A 142 15.51 -6.42 -8.07
C GLY A 142 14.96 -7.57 -7.23
N GLU A 143 14.98 -7.46 -5.91
CA GLU A 143 14.28 -8.37 -5.01
C GLU A 143 12.77 -8.14 -5.11
N VAL A 144 11.97 -9.21 -5.00
CA VAL A 144 10.52 -9.16 -5.18
C VAL A 144 9.80 -9.25 -3.85
N PHE A 145 8.82 -8.39 -3.67
CA PHE A 145 7.99 -8.27 -2.48
C PHE A 145 6.51 -8.36 -2.83
N ILE A 146 5.72 -8.87 -1.91
CA ILE A 146 4.29 -8.62 -1.88
C ILE A 146 4.03 -7.49 -0.89
N ILE A 147 3.21 -6.54 -1.31
CA ILE A 147 2.75 -5.43 -0.50
C ILE A 147 1.24 -5.53 -0.40
N THR A 148 0.73 -5.78 0.79
CA THR A 148 -0.70 -5.83 1.08
C THR A 148 -1.09 -4.58 1.86
N HIS A 149 -2.32 -4.08 1.66
CA HIS A 149 -2.78 -2.89 2.36
C HIS A 149 -3.76 -3.19 3.50
N ALA A 150 -4.42 -4.33 3.51
CA ALA A 150 -5.40 -4.68 4.54
C ALA A 150 -5.29 -6.15 5.02
N PRO A 151 -4.52 -6.48 6.06
CA PRO A 151 -3.63 -5.62 6.84
C PRO A 151 -2.40 -5.18 6.03
N PHE A 152 -1.85 -4.01 6.38
CA PHE A 152 -0.64 -3.54 5.73
C PHE A 152 0.55 -4.43 6.09
N GLU A 153 1.18 -5.02 5.07
CA GLU A 153 2.38 -5.84 5.22
C GLU A 153 3.27 -5.70 3.98
N VAL A 154 4.58 -5.62 4.20
CA VAL A 154 5.59 -5.72 3.15
C VAL A 154 6.41 -6.98 3.41
N LYS A 155 6.30 -7.96 2.52
CA LYS A 155 6.96 -9.26 2.68
C LYS A 155 7.80 -9.61 1.46
N LYS A 156 9.08 -9.89 1.67
CA LYS A 156 9.96 -10.40 0.62
C LYS A 156 9.55 -11.82 0.21
N LEU A 157 9.34 -12.03 -1.08
CA LEU A 157 9.00 -13.35 -1.64
C LEU A 157 10.15 -13.99 -2.41
N TYR A 158 10.87 -13.21 -3.22
CA TYR A 158 11.95 -13.73 -4.06
C TYR A 158 13.19 -12.84 -3.97
N SER A 159 14.35 -13.50 -4.08
CA SER A 159 15.65 -12.80 -4.09
C SER A 159 15.96 -12.09 -5.39
N SER A 160 15.20 -12.35 -6.47
CA SER A 160 15.34 -11.67 -7.75
C SER A 160 14.07 -11.74 -8.58
N ILE A 161 13.89 -10.77 -9.47
CA ILE A 161 12.78 -10.75 -10.43
C ILE A 161 12.80 -11.97 -11.37
N ARG A 162 13.98 -12.47 -11.73
CA ARG A 162 14.10 -13.66 -12.56
C ARG A 162 13.57 -14.90 -11.86
N ALA A 163 13.89 -15.07 -10.55
CA ALA A 163 13.35 -16.18 -9.75
C ALA A 163 11.81 -16.15 -9.70
N PHE A 164 11.22 -14.95 -9.59
CA PHE A 164 9.77 -14.77 -9.64
C PHE A 164 9.18 -15.19 -11.00
N LEU A 165 9.75 -14.72 -12.11
CA LEU A 165 9.23 -14.99 -13.46
C LEU A 165 9.33 -16.46 -13.87
N HIS A 166 10.27 -17.23 -13.30
CA HIS A 166 10.43 -18.66 -13.55
C HIS A 166 9.54 -19.57 -12.69
N GLN A 167 8.98 -19.07 -11.58
CA GLN A 167 8.06 -19.85 -10.74
C GLN A 167 6.57 -19.61 -11.08
N THR A 168 6.28 -18.60 -11.89
CA THR A 168 4.91 -18.29 -12.35
C THR A 168 4.58 -18.97 -13.68
N LEU A 169 5.38 -19.92 -14.10
CA LEU A 169 5.14 -20.86 -15.20
C LEU A 169 4.84 -22.23 -14.61
#